data_d448849168460b152b626956c53fe3b5
#
_entry.id   d448849168460b152b626956c53fe3b5
#
_cell.length_a   1.000
_cell.length_b   1.000
_cell.length_c   1.000
_cell.angle_alpha   90.00
_cell.angle_beta   90.00
_cell.angle_gamma   90.00
#
_symmetry.space_group_name_H-M   'P 1'
#
loop_
_entity.id
_entity.type
_entity.pdbx_description
1 polymer ?
#
loop_
_entity_poly.entity_id
_entity_poly.type
_entity_poly.pdbx_seq_one_letter_code
_entity_poly.pdbx_strand_id
1 'polypeptide(L)' 'MLCDENLRSVRFNIYDVTLHADAIHRGGGQIIPTARRVLYASMLTAEPRLMEPVYLVEIQVRQHVLTLLLAGMSL' A
#
# COMPACT_ATOMS: atom_id res chain seq x y z
N MET A 1 -3.44 6.84 3.70
CA MET A 1 -3.15 7.69 4.85
C MET A 1 -2.49 9.01 4.46
N LEU A 2 -1.36 8.98 3.79
CA LEU A 2 -0.75 10.21 3.26
C LEU A 2 -1.39 10.69 1.97
N CYS A 3 -2.03 9.80 1.24
CA CYS A 3 -2.76 10.10 0.02
C CYS A 3 -3.93 9.13 -0.11
N ASP A 4 -4.80 9.37 -1.07
CA ASP A 4 -5.99 8.54 -1.29
C ASP A 4 -5.67 7.36 -2.23
N GLU A 5 -4.65 6.61 -1.87
CA GLU A 5 -4.20 5.42 -2.59
C GLU A 5 -4.10 4.22 -1.66
N ASN A 6 -4.29 3.04 -2.21
CA ASN A 6 -4.21 1.80 -1.45
C ASN A 6 -2.78 1.52 -1.00
N LEU A 7 -2.67 1.02 0.23
CA LEU A 7 -1.40 0.59 0.78
C LEU A 7 -0.98 -0.73 0.14
N ARG A 8 0.30 -0.87 -0.22
CA ARG A 8 0.81 -2.06 -0.89
C ARG A 8 2.10 -2.53 -0.23
N SER A 9 2.29 -3.86 -0.22
CA SER A 9 3.51 -4.53 0.24
C SER A 9 3.90 -4.16 1.67
N VAL A 10 2.90 -4.01 2.55
CA VAL A 10 3.11 -3.68 3.95
C VAL A 10 2.57 -4.81 4.81
N ARG A 11 3.35 -5.19 5.81
CA ARG A 11 2.96 -6.21 6.77
C ARG A 11 2.83 -5.58 8.16
N PHE A 12 1.74 -5.89 8.82
CA PHE A 12 1.52 -5.52 10.21
C PHE A 12 1.68 -6.75 11.10
N ASN A 13 2.56 -6.66 12.07
CA ASN A 13 2.78 -7.73 13.04
C ASN A 13 2.00 -7.43 14.31
N ILE A 14 1.21 -8.39 14.76
CA ILE A 14 0.49 -8.28 16.02
C ILE A 14 1.27 -9.04 17.07
N TYR A 15 1.79 -8.31 18.07
CA TYR A 15 2.59 -8.89 19.14
C TYR A 15 1.78 -9.24 20.38
N ASP A 16 0.75 -8.45 20.67
CA ASP A 16 -0.08 -8.68 21.84
C ASP A 16 -1.47 -8.14 21.60
N VAL A 17 -2.47 -8.85 22.11
CA VAL A 17 -3.88 -8.45 22.03
C VAL A 17 -4.55 -8.80 23.33
N THR A 18 -5.22 -7.81 23.92
CA THR A 18 -6.09 -8.02 25.08
C THR A 18 -7.51 -7.71 24.68
N LEU A 19 -8.37 -8.74 24.72
CA LEU A 19 -9.77 -8.59 24.36
C LEU A 19 -10.62 -8.47 25.63
N HIS A 20 -11.67 -7.65 25.54
CA HIS A 20 -12.64 -7.56 26.60
C HIS A 20 -13.42 -8.88 26.69
N ALA A 21 -13.68 -9.34 27.93
CA ALA A 21 -14.38 -10.62 28.14
C ALA A 21 -15.84 -10.59 27.68
N ASP A 22 -16.45 -9.41 27.69
CA ASP A 22 -17.85 -9.24 27.29
C ASP A 22 -17.97 -9.16 25.77
N ALA A 23 -18.83 -9.99 25.19
CA ALA A 23 -19.05 -10.02 23.75
C ALA A 23 -19.56 -8.69 23.17
N ILE A 24 -20.30 -7.91 23.96
CA ILE A 24 -20.80 -6.60 23.55
C ILE A 24 -19.63 -5.67 23.22
N HIS A 25 -18.52 -5.76 23.91
CA HIS A 25 -17.34 -4.92 23.71
C HIS A 25 -16.40 -5.44 22.59
N ARG A 26 -16.76 -6.57 21.97
CA ARG A 26 -15.98 -7.17 20.87
C ARG A 26 -16.73 -7.13 19.54
N GLY A 27 -17.81 -6.36 19.46
CA GLY A 27 -18.59 -6.22 18.23
C GLY A 27 -17.81 -5.51 17.13
N GLY A 28 -18.20 -5.72 15.87
CA GLY A 28 -17.58 -5.08 14.71
C GLY A 28 -17.59 -3.56 14.79
N GLY A 29 -18.61 -2.97 15.42
CA GLY A 29 -18.68 -1.53 15.63
C GLY A 29 -17.64 -0.95 16.58
N GLN A 30 -16.93 -1.80 17.33
CA GLN A 30 -15.88 -1.37 18.26
C GLN A 30 -14.50 -1.84 17.83
N ILE A 31 -14.38 -3.08 17.35
CA ILE A 31 -13.10 -3.66 16.97
C ILE A 31 -12.57 -3.03 15.68
N ILE A 32 -13.41 -2.86 14.67
CA ILE A 32 -12.98 -2.33 13.37
C ILE A 32 -12.44 -0.90 13.47
N PRO A 33 -13.14 0.05 14.09
CA PRO A 33 -12.59 1.40 14.26
C PRO A 33 -11.33 1.43 15.10
N THR A 34 -11.25 0.62 16.14
CA THR A 34 -10.08 0.54 17.02
C THR A 34 -8.87 0.00 16.26
N ALA A 35 -9.04 -1.07 15.49
CA ALA A 35 -7.98 -1.63 14.65
C ALA A 35 -7.48 -0.62 13.62
N ARG A 36 -8.39 0.13 12.99
CA ARG A 36 -8.03 1.17 12.03
C ARG A 36 -7.17 2.25 12.68
N ARG A 37 -7.54 2.71 13.87
CA ARG A 37 -6.77 3.72 14.60
C ARG A 37 -5.39 3.23 14.96
N VAL A 38 -5.28 1.98 15.41
CA VAL A 38 -3.99 1.38 15.77
C VAL A 38 -3.10 1.25 14.55
N LEU A 39 -3.64 0.79 13.43
CA LEU A 39 -2.88 0.66 12.19
C LEU A 39 -2.39 2.01 11.68
N TYR A 40 -3.23 3.05 11.73
CA TYR A 40 -2.83 4.39 11.33
C TYR A 40 -1.75 4.96 12.24
N ALA A 41 -1.89 4.77 13.55
CA ALA A 41 -0.87 5.20 14.51
C ALA A 41 0.46 4.49 14.26
N SER A 42 0.43 3.19 13.99
CA SER A 42 1.60 2.40 13.67
C SER A 42 2.31 2.92 12.42
N MET A 43 1.54 3.22 11.36
CA MET A 43 2.11 3.77 10.14
C MET A 43 2.72 5.16 10.35
N LEU A 44 2.05 6.03 11.12
CA LEU A 44 2.55 7.39 11.37
C LEU A 44 3.83 7.40 12.19
N THR A 45 4.02 6.44 13.08
CA THR A 45 5.22 6.34 13.90
C THR A 45 6.38 5.62 13.20
N ALA A 46 6.13 4.99 12.06
CA ALA A 46 7.12 4.22 11.30
C ALA A 46 7.82 5.02 10.20
N GLU A 47 7.80 6.35 10.28
CA GLU A 47 8.41 7.25 9.29
C GLU A 47 7.84 7.03 7.88
N PRO A 48 6.55 7.31 7.67
CA PRO A 48 5.91 7.04 6.40
C PRO A 48 6.42 7.97 5.29
N ARG A 49 6.46 7.46 4.06
CA ARG A 49 6.85 8.21 2.87
C ARG A 49 5.93 7.84 1.73
N LEU A 50 5.77 8.77 0.79
CA LEU A 50 5.12 8.49 -0.47
C LEU A 50 6.13 7.90 -1.43
N MET A 51 5.71 6.88 -2.17
CA MET A 51 6.54 6.25 -3.18
C MET A 51 5.90 6.40 -4.54
N GLU A 52 6.73 6.58 -5.56
CA GLU A 52 6.28 6.65 -6.94
C GLU A 52 6.12 5.24 -7.51
N PRO A 53 5.11 5.02 -8.36
CA PRO A 53 5.02 3.77 -9.07
C PRO A 53 6.11 3.66 -10.13
N VAL A 54 6.75 2.50 -10.20
CA VAL A 54 7.78 2.21 -11.18
C VAL A 54 7.30 1.04 -12.03
N TYR A 55 7.38 1.20 -13.34
CA TYR A 55 6.97 0.17 -14.29
C TYR A 55 8.19 -0.43 -14.95
N LEU A 56 8.21 -1.76 -15.02
CA LEU A 56 9.13 -2.47 -15.88
C LEU A 56 8.46 -2.60 -17.24
N VAL A 57 9.01 -1.95 -18.24
CA VAL A 57 8.49 -2.00 -19.60
C VAL A 57 9.42 -2.83 -20.47
N GLU A 58 8.87 -3.86 -21.08
CA GLU A 58 9.60 -4.76 -21.95
C GLU A 58 8.95 -4.71 -23.34
N ILE A 59 9.73 -4.30 -24.34
CA ILE A 59 9.23 -4.13 -25.70
C ILE A 59 9.99 -5.10 -26.62
N GLN A 60 9.24 -6.00 -27.26
CA GLN A 60 9.78 -6.97 -28.22
C GLN A 60 9.22 -6.66 -29.59
N VAL A 61 10.04 -6.13 -30.48
CA VAL A 61 9.65 -5.75 -31.83
C VAL A 61 10.75 -6.10 -32.84
N ARG A 62 10.37 -6.12 -34.13
CA ARG A 62 11.36 -6.26 -35.18
C ARG A 62 12.22 -4.99 -35.27
N GLN A 63 13.46 -5.12 -35.75
CA GLN A 63 14.44 -4.05 -35.73
C GLN A 63 13.97 -2.77 -36.39
N HIS A 64 13.30 -2.86 -37.54
CA HIS A 64 12.79 -1.67 -38.23
C HIS A 64 11.67 -0.93 -37.46
N VAL A 65 10.85 -1.68 -36.73
CA VAL A 65 9.81 -1.11 -35.85
C VAL A 65 10.44 -0.51 -34.61
N LEU A 66 11.49 -1.12 -34.09
CA LEU A 66 12.24 -0.63 -32.94
C LEU A 66 12.79 0.77 -33.17
N THR A 67 13.33 1.03 -34.39
CA THR A 67 13.84 2.35 -34.74
C THR A 67 12.73 3.42 -34.66
N LEU A 68 11.53 3.10 -35.12
CA LEU A 68 10.39 4.01 -35.08
C LEU A 68 9.93 4.25 -33.63
N LEU A 69 9.91 3.20 -32.80
CA LEU A 69 9.53 3.33 -31.39
C LEU A 69 10.52 4.17 -30.62
N LEU A 70 11.82 3.97 -30.83
CA LEU A 70 12.85 4.76 -30.18
C LEU A 70 12.77 6.24 -30.55
N ALA A 71 12.46 6.53 -31.80
CA ALA A 71 12.24 7.91 -32.25
C ALA A 71 11.05 8.57 -31.53
N GLY A 72 9.97 7.79 -31.30
CA GLY A 72 8.82 8.26 -30.53
C GLY A 72 9.11 8.43 -29.05
N MET A 73 9.95 7.60 -28.48
CA MET A 73 10.29 7.61 -27.05
C MET A 73 11.31 8.70 -26.69
N SER A 74 12.04 9.23 -27.65
CA SER A 74 13.04 10.26 -27.40
C SER A 74 12.42 11.64 -27.13
N LEU A 75 11.12 11.73 -27.22
CA LEU A 75 10.39 12.93 -26.88
C LEU A 75 10.11 12.98 -25.38
#